data_09c28aef7a8e0238896dbad2945b0365
#
_entry.id   09c28aef7a8e0238896dbad2945b0365
#
_cell.length_a   1.000
_cell.length_b   1.000
_cell.length_c   1.000
_cell.angle_alpha   90.00
_cell.angle_beta   90.00
_cell.angle_gamma   90.00
#
_symmetry.space_group_name_H-M   'P 1'
#
loop_
_entity.id
_entity.type
_entity.pdbx_description
1 polymer ?
#
loop_
_entity_poly.entity_id
_entity_poly.type
_entity_poly.pdbx_seq_one_letter_code
_entity_poly.pdbx_strand_id
1 'polypeptide(L)'
;MKKKIISLALLIFLATGCFKKGNEDIINSLNKKIDGIETYYIKGELEIINNEDSYLYNVEVAYQKEDKFKVDLVNKTNNHEQIILKNSEGVYLLTPSLNKSFKFQSDWPYNNSQVYLLQTLLKDIKNDEEKLVEPVDGGYKITTSVNYSNNHNLVKQHIYVDDKANIMKVEIVDSNDIVKMKMNFEKIDLSATYKNDYFDLNANMKNAETTTTSKEIEDVIYPMHVPANTYLKSQDTINLDDGERIILTFAGESPFTIIEQTVTVTDDYEMTTVYGDPELLVDTIGSVTTNSVSFISNGIEYYAVSEVLDQNQLLEVAKSISVLPVGK
;
A
#
# COMPACT_ATOMS: atom_id res chain seq x y z
N MET A 1 -3.02 83.47 25.47
CA MET A 1 -2.93 82.16 26.12
C MET A 1 -3.70 81.19 25.25
N LYS A 2 -3.01 80.38 24.38
CA LYS A 2 -3.63 79.40 23.49
C LYS A 2 -3.33 78.02 24.02
N LYS A 3 -4.41 77.34 24.49
CA LYS A 3 -4.31 75.91 24.92
C LYS A 3 -4.25 75.02 23.66
N LYS A 4 -3.15 74.26 23.49
CA LYS A 4 -3.04 73.22 22.52
C LYS A 4 -3.67 71.97 23.08
N ILE A 5 -4.73 71.46 22.44
CA ILE A 5 -5.33 70.16 22.72
C ILE A 5 -4.56 69.17 21.83
N ILE A 6 -3.80 68.25 22.46
CA ILE A 6 -3.17 67.14 21.81
C ILE A 6 -4.19 66.00 21.77
N SER A 7 -4.71 65.70 20.56
CA SER A 7 -5.59 64.56 20.30
C SER A 7 -4.71 63.33 20.12
N LEU A 8 -4.73 62.44 21.11
CA LEU A 8 -4.05 61.15 21.06
C LEU A 8 -4.95 60.18 20.26
N ALA A 9 -4.67 59.98 19.00
CA ALA A 9 -5.32 58.94 18.18
C ALA A 9 -4.77 57.56 18.57
N LEU A 10 -5.57 56.82 19.33
CA LEU A 10 -5.31 55.44 19.69
C LEU A 10 -5.53 54.56 18.44
N LEU A 11 -4.46 54.21 17.74
CA LEU A 11 -4.48 53.24 16.61
C LEU A 11 -4.68 51.85 17.24
N ILE A 12 -5.91 51.36 17.24
CA ILE A 12 -6.23 49.96 17.53
C ILE A 12 -5.83 49.18 16.29
N PHE A 13 -4.62 48.60 16.32
CA PHE A 13 -4.27 47.53 15.39
C PHE A 13 -5.14 46.31 15.73
N LEU A 14 -6.21 46.12 14.97
CA LEU A 14 -6.88 44.82 14.88
C LEU A 14 -5.93 43.89 14.19
N ALA A 15 -5.02 43.28 14.95
CA ALA A 15 -4.34 42.09 14.54
C ALA A 15 -5.41 41.00 14.40
N THR A 16 -5.93 40.83 13.20
CA THR A 16 -6.61 39.59 12.81
C THR A 16 -5.55 38.49 12.76
N GLY A 17 -5.09 38.10 13.94
CA GLY A 17 -4.30 36.89 14.10
C GLY A 17 -5.20 35.73 13.69
N CYS A 18 -4.94 35.12 12.56
CA CYS A 18 -5.36 33.74 12.35
C CYS A 18 -4.86 32.96 13.55
N PHE A 19 -5.76 32.57 14.44
CA PHE A 19 -5.46 31.68 15.54
C PHE A 19 -5.08 30.33 14.87
N LYS A 20 -3.78 30.08 14.63
CA LYS A 20 -3.31 28.74 14.32
C LYS A 20 -3.70 27.87 15.51
N LYS A 21 -4.41 26.78 15.25
CA LYS A 21 -4.74 25.77 16.26
C LYS A 21 -3.44 25.32 16.93
N GLY A 22 -3.46 25.09 18.24
CA GLY A 22 -2.33 24.45 18.91
C GLY A 22 -2.09 23.04 18.36
N ASN A 23 -0.88 22.51 18.51
CA ASN A 23 -0.52 21.19 18.02
C ASN A 23 -1.46 20.08 18.52
N GLU A 24 -1.89 20.14 19.79
CA GLU A 24 -2.86 19.21 20.36
C GLU A 24 -4.27 19.39 19.77
N ASP A 25 -4.65 20.59 19.40
CA ASP A 25 -5.97 20.89 18.84
C ASP A 25 -6.15 20.27 17.46
N ILE A 26 -5.06 20.18 16.67
CA ILE A 26 -5.14 19.58 15.33
C ILE A 26 -5.32 18.06 15.41
N ILE A 27 -4.56 17.38 16.30
CA ILE A 27 -4.71 15.94 16.55
C ILE A 27 -6.11 15.63 17.12
N ASN A 28 -6.58 16.42 18.08
CA ASN A 28 -7.93 16.26 18.65
C ASN A 28 -9.02 16.45 17.60
N SER A 29 -8.83 17.40 16.67
CA SER A 29 -9.76 17.63 15.56
C SER A 29 -9.77 16.47 14.58
N LEU A 30 -8.60 15.90 14.27
CA LEU A 30 -8.47 14.74 13.41
C LEU A 30 -9.12 13.49 14.04
N ASN A 31 -8.82 13.25 15.34
CA ASN A 31 -9.43 12.16 16.10
C ASN A 31 -10.96 12.26 16.11
N LYS A 32 -11.52 13.46 16.37
CA LYS A 32 -12.98 13.66 16.38
C LYS A 32 -13.65 13.40 15.04
N LYS A 33 -12.92 13.57 13.93
CA LYS A 33 -13.45 13.31 12.59
C LYS A 33 -13.49 11.82 12.25
N ILE A 34 -12.50 11.06 12.74
CA ILE A 34 -12.27 9.68 12.31
C ILE A 34 -12.71 8.68 13.38
N ASP A 35 -12.67 9.06 14.66
CA ASP A 35 -13.05 8.16 15.76
C ASP A 35 -14.56 7.87 15.73
N GLY A 36 -14.90 6.59 15.70
CA GLY A 36 -16.30 6.15 15.64
C GLY A 36 -16.98 6.24 14.26
N ILE A 37 -16.21 6.46 13.19
CA ILE A 37 -16.75 6.41 11.82
C ILE A 37 -17.37 5.05 11.54
N GLU A 38 -18.57 5.05 10.99
CA GLU A 38 -19.28 3.84 10.57
C GLU A 38 -18.98 3.46 9.11
N THR A 39 -18.75 4.47 8.26
CA THR A 39 -18.45 4.28 6.83
C THR A 39 -17.55 5.37 6.31
N TYR A 40 -16.71 5.08 5.33
CA TYR A 40 -16.06 6.09 4.50
C TYR A 40 -15.73 5.56 3.11
N TYR A 41 -15.58 6.49 2.19
CA TYR A 41 -15.01 6.27 0.87
C TYR A 41 -13.85 7.23 0.66
N ILE A 42 -12.74 6.70 0.16
CA ILE A 42 -11.55 7.46 -0.23
C ILE A 42 -11.28 7.21 -1.70
N LYS A 43 -10.87 8.27 -2.38
CA LYS A 43 -10.24 8.20 -3.70
C LYS A 43 -8.94 8.99 -3.67
N GLY A 44 -7.91 8.48 -4.34
CA GLY A 44 -6.63 9.15 -4.43
C GLY A 44 -5.63 8.44 -5.33
N GLU A 45 -4.41 8.94 -5.28
CA GLU A 45 -3.28 8.41 -6.02
C GLU A 45 -2.18 7.98 -5.06
N LEU A 46 -1.71 6.74 -5.21
CA LEU A 46 -0.59 6.19 -4.48
C LEU A 46 0.62 6.08 -5.42
N GLU A 47 1.74 6.62 -4.99
CA GLU A 47 3.04 6.50 -5.61
C GLU A 47 3.94 5.63 -4.75
N ILE A 48 4.54 4.59 -5.35
CA ILE A 48 5.55 3.74 -4.74
C ILE A 48 6.87 4.05 -5.42
N ILE A 49 7.89 4.39 -4.63
CA ILE A 49 9.21 4.76 -5.13
C ILE A 49 10.18 3.62 -4.80
N ASN A 50 10.68 2.97 -5.85
CA ASN A 50 11.69 1.91 -5.77
C ASN A 50 12.93 2.35 -6.55
N ASN A 51 13.98 2.77 -5.84
CA ASN A 51 15.20 3.37 -6.40
C ASN A 51 14.89 4.61 -7.26
N GLU A 52 15.16 4.57 -8.57
CA GLU A 52 14.89 5.65 -9.53
C GLU A 52 13.51 5.52 -10.19
N ASP A 53 12.82 4.39 -9.99
CA ASP A 53 11.52 4.11 -10.59
C ASP A 53 10.37 4.53 -9.69
N SER A 54 9.28 4.95 -10.29
CA SER A 54 8.05 5.35 -9.62
C SER A 54 6.85 4.61 -10.23
N TYR A 55 6.03 4.01 -9.37
CA TYR A 55 4.85 3.23 -9.73
C TYR A 55 3.61 3.92 -9.20
N LEU A 56 2.72 4.31 -10.09
CA LEU A 56 1.53 5.09 -9.79
C LEU A 56 0.27 4.21 -9.83
N TYR A 57 -0.56 4.33 -8.80
CA TYR A 57 -1.84 3.65 -8.67
C TYR A 57 -2.98 4.64 -8.47
N ASN A 58 -4.10 4.42 -9.14
CA ASN A 58 -5.36 4.95 -8.66
C ASN A 58 -5.83 4.06 -7.51
N VAL A 59 -6.20 4.67 -6.40
CA VAL A 59 -6.64 3.97 -5.19
C VAL A 59 -8.04 4.41 -4.83
N GLU A 60 -8.93 3.43 -4.66
CA GLU A 60 -10.24 3.63 -4.06
C GLU A 60 -10.36 2.77 -2.81
N VAL A 61 -10.78 3.36 -1.71
CA VAL A 61 -10.96 2.66 -0.43
C VAL A 61 -12.38 2.82 0.04
N ALA A 62 -13.03 1.72 0.34
CA ALA A 62 -14.32 1.66 0.99
C ALA A 62 -14.18 0.97 2.36
N TYR A 63 -14.80 1.56 3.35
CA TYR A 63 -14.92 0.98 4.69
C TYR A 63 -16.36 1.01 5.16
N GLN A 64 -16.78 -0.05 5.80
CA GLN A 64 -18.01 -0.14 6.56
C GLN A 64 -17.73 -0.80 7.90
N LYS A 65 -18.33 -0.29 8.97
CA LYS A 65 -18.28 -0.86 10.32
C LYS A 65 -18.50 -2.38 10.28
N GLU A 66 -18.01 -3.11 11.28
CA GLU A 66 -17.87 -4.55 11.34
C GLU A 66 -16.74 -5.09 10.44
N ASP A 67 -15.66 -4.30 10.33
CA ASP A 67 -14.40 -4.67 9.67
C ASP A 67 -14.51 -5.02 8.20
N LYS A 68 -15.43 -4.36 7.48
CA LYS A 68 -15.51 -4.53 6.04
C LYS A 68 -14.67 -3.47 5.34
N PHE A 69 -13.71 -3.94 4.55
CA PHE A 69 -12.83 -3.10 3.75
C PHE A 69 -12.80 -3.59 2.32
N LYS A 70 -12.74 -2.67 1.40
CA LYS A 70 -12.39 -2.91 0.00
C LYS A 70 -11.39 -1.86 -0.43
N VAL A 71 -10.23 -2.28 -0.91
CA VAL A 71 -9.17 -1.41 -1.42
C VAL A 71 -8.91 -1.81 -2.86
N ASP A 72 -9.35 -0.97 -3.79
CA ASP A 72 -9.08 -1.13 -5.21
C ASP A 72 -7.78 -0.40 -5.55
N LEU A 73 -6.83 -1.11 -6.16
CA LEU A 73 -5.59 -0.57 -6.65
C LEU A 73 -5.48 -0.85 -8.15
N VAL A 74 -5.47 0.20 -8.93
CA VAL A 74 -5.30 0.11 -10.39
C VAL A 74 -3.98 0.74 -10.78
N ASN A 75 -3.03 -0.08 -11.23
CA ASN A 75 -1.74 0.39 -11.71
C ASN A 75 -1.92 1.22 -12.99
N LYS A 76 -1.43 2.47 -12.99
CA LYS A 76 -1.64 3.42 -14.10
C LYS A 76 -0.84 3.09 -15.36
N THR A 77 0.18 2.24 -15.26
CA THR A 77 1.04 1.89 -16.39
C THR A 77 0.44 0.77 -17.25
N ASN A 78 -0.12 -0.26 -16.59
CA ASN A 78 -0.63 -1.46 -17.28
C ASN A 78 -2.13 -1.70 -17.08
N ASN A 79 -2.82 -0.82 -16.33
CA ASN A 79 -4.23 -0.95 -15.91
C ASN A 79 -4.54 -2.25 -15.16
N HIS A 80 -3.53 -2.88 -14.56
CA HIS A 80 -3.74 -4.05 -13.73
C HIS A 80 -4.45 -3.68 -12.45
N GLU A 81 -5.62 -4.28 -12.24
CA GLU A 81 -6.46 -4.08 -11.06
C GLU A 81 -6.27 -5.22 -10.07
N GLN A 82 -6.04 -4.87 -8.82
CA GLN A 82 -6.06 -5.78 -7.68
C GLN A 82 -6.92 -5.21 -6.56
N ILE A 83 -7.69 -6.07 -5.91
CA ILE A 83 -8.60 -5.68 -4.84
C ILE A 83 -8.21 -6.40 -3.56
N ILE A 84 -7.87 -5.67 -2.49
CA ILE A 84 -7.84 -6.24 -1.15
C ILE A 84 -9.24 -6.12 -0.57
N LEU A 85 -9.88 -7.25 -0.30
CA LEU A 85 -11.21 -7.34 0.25
C LEU A 85 -11.17 -7.98 1.63
N LYS A 86 -11.76 -7.31 2.63
CA LYS A 86 -12.02 -7.89 3.95
C LYS A 86 -13.51 -7.85 4.24
N ASN A 87 -14.05 -9.00 4.62
CA ASN A 87 -15.43 -9.15 5.08
C ASN A 87 -15.49 -10.15 6.25
N SER A 88 -16.69 -10.57 6.65
CA SER A 88 -16.89 -11.55 7.73
C SER A 88 -16.30 -12.94 7.45
N GLU A 89 -15.99 -13.27 6.18
CA GLU A 89 -15.46 -14.57 5.76
C GLU A 89 -13.94 -14.61 5.72
N GLY A 90 -13.27 -13.44 5.69
CA GLY A 90 -11.81 -13.34 5.71
C GLY A 90 -11.23 -12.17 4.96
N VAL A 91 -9.93 -12.26 4.68
CA VAL A 91 -9.13 -11.32 3.91
C VAL A 91 -8.77 -11.97 2.58
N TYR A 92 -9.00 -11.25 1.49
CA TYR A 92 -8.79 -11.74 0.14
C TYR A 92 -7.99 -10.73 -0.69
N LEU A 93 -7.14 -11.23 -1.56
CA LEU A 93 -6.60 -10.50 -2.70
C LEU A 93 -7.27 -11.04 -3.95
N LEU A 94 -7.94 -10.17 -4.67
CA LEU A 94 -8.64 -10.51 -5.92
C LEU A 94 -7.83 -9.95 -7.09
N THR A 95 -7.68 -10.76 -8.13
CA THR A 95 -7.19 -10.34 -9.43
C THR A 95 -8.24 -10.71 -10.47
N PRO A 96 -9.29 -9.87 -10.64
CA PRO A 96 -10.46 -10.23 -11.43
C PRO A 96 -10.13 -10.56 -12.89
N SER A 97 -9.19 -9.84 -13.52
CA SER A 97 -8.75 -10.09 -14.90
C SER A 97 -8.14 -11.48 -15.16
N LEU A 98 -7.72 -12.16 -14.09
CA LEU A 98 -7.14 -13.51 -14.14
C LEU A 98 -8.06 -14.57 -13.52
N ASN A 99 -9.26 -14.22 -13.09
CA ASN A 99 -10.17 -15.09 -12.31
C ASN A 99 -9.49 -15.74 -11.09
N LYS A 100 -8.52 -15.03 -10.46
CA LYS A 100 -7.78 -15.53 -9.28
C LYS A 100 -8.20 -14.78 -8.03
N SER A 101 -8.40 -15.53 -6.95
CA SER A 101 -8.55 -14.98 -5.62
C SER A 101 -7.66 -15.74 -4.61
N PHE A 102 -7.01 -14.99 -3.74
CA PHE A 102 -6.17 -15.55 -2.69
C PHE A 102 -6.79 -15.22 -1.34
N LYS A 103 -7.10 -16.25 -0.56
CA LYS A 103 -7.62 -16.09 0.80
C LYS A 103 -6.47 -16.11 1.79
N PHE A 104 -6.24 -15.00 2.46
CA PHE A 104 -5.17 -14.83 3.44
C PHE A 104 -5.59 -15.30 4.83
N GLN A 105 -4.68 -15.96 5.51
CA GLN A 105 -4.78 -16.19 6.96
C GLN A 105 -4.05 -15.05 7.70
N SER A 106 -4.68 -13.89 7.78
CA SER A 106 -4.10 -12.63 8.22
C SER A 106 -5.08 -11.82 9.06
N ASP A 107 -4.54 -11.04 10.01
CA ASP A 107 -5.28 -10.03 10.79
C ASP A 107 -5.31 -8.65 10.09
N TRP A 108 -4.96 -8.60 8.80
CA TRP A 108 -5.02 -7.35 8.04
C TRP A 108 -6.36 -6.62 8.24
N PRO A 109 -6.39 -5.28 8.34
CA PRO A 109 -5.28 -4.33 8.19
C PRO A 109 -4.58 -3.97 9.51
N TYR A 110 -4.98 -4.55 10.63
CA TYR A 110 -4.60 -4.07 11.97
C TYR A 110 -3.21 -4.53 12.44
N ASN A 111 -2.62 -5.49 11.77
CA ASN A 111 -1.26 -5.96 12.05
C ASN A 111 -0.16 -5.06 11.49
N ASN A 112 -0.46 -4.26 10.46
CA ASN A 112 0.46 -3.35 9.78
C ASN A 112 -0.10 -1.94 9.66
N SER A 113 0.77 -0.93 9.52
CA SER A 113 0.39 0.40 9.04
C SER A 113 -0.06 0.33 7.58
N GLN A 114 -1.06 1.14 7.21
CA GLN A 114 -1.56 1.23 5.83
C GLN A 114 -1.70 2.71 5.47
N VAL A 115 -0.96 3.14 4.46
CA VAL A 115 -0.87 4.55 4.05
C VAL A 115 -2.21 5.16 3.58
N TYR A 116 -3.16 4.32 3.22
CA TYR A 116 -4.47 4.70 2.66
C TYR A 116 -5.66 4.40 3.59
N LEU A 117 -5.46 3.86 4.82
CA LEU A 117 -6.53 3.52 5.75
C LEU A 117 -6.56 4.47 6.95
N LEU A 118 -7.69 5.16 7.15
CA LEU A 118 -7.84 6.14 8.24
C LEU A 118 -7.63 5.53 9.62
N GLN A 119 -8.08 4.29 9.85
CA GLN A 119 -7.94 3.60 11.13
C GLN A 119 -6.48 3.36 11.50
N THR A 120 -5.66 2.91 10.53
CA THR A 120 -4.24 2.63 10.79
C THR A 120 -3.44 3.91 10.97
N LEU A 121 -3.74 4.96 10.19
CA LEU A 121 -3.15 6.30 10.39
C LEU A 121 -3.42 6.84 11.80
N LEU A 122 -4.66 6.74 12.29
CA LEU A 122 -4.99 7.15 13.66
C LEU A 122 -4.35 6.27 14.71
N LYS A 123 -4.28 4.97 14.49
CA LYS A 123 -3.63 4.03 15.40
C LYS A 123 -2.16 4.42 15.59
N ASP A 124 -1.46 4.70 14.50
CA ASP A 124 -0.05 5.11 14.55
C ASP A 124 0.11 6.44 15.30
N ILE A 125 -0.74 7.44 15.03
CA ILE A 125 -0.72 8.72 15.77
C ILE A 125 -0.98 8.51 17.27
N LYS A 126 -1.90 7.63 17.64
CA LYS A 126 -2.25 7.37 19.04
C LYS A 126 -1.13 6.63 19.77
N ASN A 127 -0.47 5.70 19.12
CA ASN A 127 0.55 4.83 19.71
C ASN A 127 1.92 5.50 19.83
N ASP A 128 2.21 6.52 19.03
CA ASP A 128 3.49 7.22 19.05
C ASP A 128 3.45 8.36 20.08
N GLU A 129 4.17 8.18 21.20
CA GLU A 129 4.33 9.21 22.22
C GLU A 129 5.28 10.33 21.79
N GLU A 130 6.19 10.05 20.84
CA GLU A 130 7.18 10.99 20.33
C GLU A 130 6.72 11.71 19.05
N LYS A 131 5.45 11.54 18.64
CA LYS A 131 4.90 12.24 17.47
C LYS A 131 5.12 13.73 17.49
N LEU A 132 5.43 14.29 16.32
CA LEU A 132 5.66 15.72 16.14
C LEU A 132 4.52 16.34 15.31
N VAL A 133 4.16 17.57 15.66
CA VAL A 133 3.22 18.37 14.86
C VAL A 133 3.87 19.70 14.56
N GLU A 134 4.05 19.98 13.28
CA GLU A 134 4.72 21.17 12.80
C GLU A 134 3.79 21.96 11.86
N PRO A 135 3.69 23.28 12.00
CA PRO A 135 2.97 24.10 11.03
C PRO A 135 3.74 24.11 9.70
N VAL A 136 3.01 23.94 8.60
CA VAL A 136 3.52 24.03 7.23
C VAL A 136 2.65 25.01 6.43
N ASP A 137 3.04 25.30 5.20
CA ASP A 137 2.18 26.10 4.32
C ASP A 137 0.88 25.34 4.02
N GLY A 138 -0.25 26.01 4.29
CA GLY A 138 -1.60 25.44 4.09
C GLY A 138 -2.08 24.48 5.18
N GLY A 139 -1.37 24.33 6.32
CA GLY A 139 -1.83 23.47 7.43
C GLY A 139 -0.75 22.96 8.36
N TYR A 140 -0.73 21.65 8.59
CA TYR A 140 0.17 21.00 9.55
C TYR A 140 0.72 19.70 8.98
N LYS A 141 1.96 19.37 9.37
CA LYS A 141 2.59 18.06 9.19
C LYS A 141 2.64 17.33 10.52
N ILE A 142 2.07 16.14 10.57
CA ILE A 142 2.14 15.24 11.72
C ILE A 142 3.14 14.14 11.35
N THR A 143 4.23 14.04 12.11
CA THR A 143 5.23 12.96 11.94
C THR A 143 5.02 11.93 13.03
N THR A 144 4.93 10.66 12.66
CA THR A 144 4.78 9.53 13.59
C THR A 144 5.49 8.29 13.05
N SER A 145 5.89 7.41 13.95
CA SER A 145 6.41 6.09 13.64
C SER A 145 5.35 5.22 12.96
N VAL A 146 5.78 4.25 12.16
CA VAL A 146 4.92 3.27 11.48
C VAL A 146 5.34 1.85 11.86
N ASN A 147 4.43 0.92 11.67
CA ASN A 147 4.68 -0.50 11.84
C ASN A 147 4.42 -1.24 10.53
N TYR A 148 5.47 -1.43 9.72
CA TYR A 148 5.47 -2.31 8.56
C TYR A 148 6.25 -3.56 8.93
N SER A 149 5.58 -4.57 9.48
CA SER A 149 6.22 -5.80 10.02
C SER A 149 7.00 -6.57 8.95
N ASN A 150 6.59 -6.45 7.69
CA ASN A 150 7.21 -7.10 6.54
C ASN A 150 8.25 -6.21 5.83
N ASN A 151 8.40 -4.94 6.23
CA ASN A 151 9.35 -4.01 5.63
C ASN A 151 9.90 -3.02 6.66
N HIS A 152 10.89 -3.44 7.43
CA HIS A 152 11.51 -2.64 8.49
C HIS A 152 12.30 -1.42 7.99
N ASN A 153 12.48 -1.27 6.67
CA ASN A 153 13.06 -0.05 6.11
C ASN A 153 12.10 1.14 6.16
N LEU A 154 10.79 0.89 6.30
CA LEU A 154 9.77 1.93 6.45
C LEU A 154 9.58 2.24 7.93
N VAL A 155 9.98 3.42 8.38
CA VAL A 155 10.09 3.74 9.81
C VAL A 155 9.18 4.86 10.29
N LYS A 156 8.82 5.80 9.42
CA LYS A 156 7.98 6.95 9.77
C LYS A 156 6.99 7.29 8.68
N GLN A 157 5.95 8.03 9.09
CA GLN A 157 5.04 8.68 8.15
C GLN A 157 4.92 10.17 8.46
N HIS A 158 4.71 10.95 7.40
CA HIS A 158 4.38 12.37 7.45
C HIS A 158 2.94 12.53 6.94
N ILE A 159 2.03 12.89 7.84
CA ILE A 159 0.61 13.11 7.51
C ILE A 159 0.41 14.61 7.39
N TYR A 160 0.02 15.08 6.22
CA TYR A 160 -0.27 16.48 5.94
C TYR A 160 -1.78 16.72 6.03
N VAL A 161 -2.16 17.66 6.85
CA VAL A 161 -3.56 18.05 7.06
C VAL A 161 -3.73 19.55 6.88
N ASP A 162 -4.90 19.98 6.40
CA ASP A 162 -5.25 21.40 6.35
C ASP A 162 -5.59 21.98 7.75
N ASP A 163 -5.86 23.28 7.83
CA ASP A 163 -6.25 23.98 9.08
C ASP A 163 -7.54 23.43 9.72
N LYS A 164 -8.34 22.67 8.96
CA LYS A 164 -9.55 22.00 9.43
C LYS A 164 -9.31 20.54 9.81
N ALA A 165 -8.06 20.07 9.77
CA ALA A 165 -7.68 18.66 9.97
C ALA A 165 -8.29 17.71 8.92
N ASN A 166 -8.38 18.13 7.65
CA ASN A 166 -8.62 17.21 6.55
C ASN A 166 -7.28 16.65 6.08
N ILE A 167 -7.16 15.35 5.97
CA ILE A 167 -5.95 14.70 5.44
C ILE A 167 -5.85 15.01 3.95
N MET A 168 -4.70 15.53 3.53
CA MET A 168 -4.42 15.85 2.14
C MET A 168 -3.44 14.86 1.52
N LYS A 169 -2.42 14.50 2.27
CA LYS A 169 -1.32 13.65 1.79
C LYS A 169 -0.69 12.88 2.94
N VAL A 170 -0.19 11.68 2.65
CA VAL A 170 0.66 10.90 3.56
C VAL A 170 1.90 10.47 2.81
N GLU A 171 3.06 10.60 3.42
CA GLU A 171 4.34 10.10 2.93
C GLU A 171 4.90 9.09 3.92
N ILE A 172 5.37 7.95 3.43
CA ILE A 172 6.10 6.96 4.23
C ILE A 172 7.57 7.09 3.87
N VAL A 173 8.42 7.18 4.88
CA VAL A 173 9.86 7.42 4.71
C VAL A 173 10.70 6.31 5.37
N ASP A 174 11.91 6.15 4.85
CA ASP A 174 12.93 5.31 5.46
C ASP A 174 13.70 6.03 6.60
N SER A 175 14.69 5.36 7.18
CA SER A 175 15.52 5.90 8.27
C SER A 175 16.35 7.13 7.88
N ASN A 176 16.51 7.40 6.58
CA ASN A 176 17.22 8.57 6.04
C ASN A 176 16.26 9.69 5.65
N ASP A 177 14.98 9.57 6.01
CA ASP A 177 13.89 10.51 5.65
C ASP A 177 13.63 10.57 4.13
N ILE A 178 13.98 9.48 3.40
CA ILE A 178 13.70 9.35 1.97
C ILE A 178 12.31 8.78 1.77
N VAL A 179 11.49 9.48 0.99
CA VAL A 179 10.12 9.05 0.67
C VAL A 179 10.15 7.75 -0.14
N LYS A 180 9.42 6.74 0.32
CA LYS A 180 9.25 5.43 -0.33
C LYS A 180 7.83 5.20 -0.83
N MET A 181 6.83 5.80 -0.16
CA MET A 181 5.44 5.79 -0.63
C MET A 181 4.83 7.16 -0.39
N LYS A 182 3.89 7.55 -1.25
CA LYS A 182 3.15 8.80 -1.13
C LYS A 182 1.71 8.59 -1.56
N MET A 183 0.77 8.86 -0.66
CA MET A 183 -0.66 8.85 -0.93
C MET A 183 -1.18 10.26 -0.97
N ASN A 184 -1.72 10.68 -2.12
CA ASN A 184 -2.44 11.94 -2.28
C ASN A 184 -3.95 11.64 -2.22
N PHE A 185 -4.66 12.30 -1.32
CA PHE A 185 -6.10 12.12 -1.15
C PHE A 185 -6.86 13.14 -2.00
N GLU A 186 -7.58 12.68 -3.02
CA GLU A 186 -8.42 13.52 -3.87
C GLU A 186 -9.81 13.75 -3.23
N LYS A 187 -10.35 12.70 -2.60
CA LYS A 187 -11.65 12.72 -1.95
C LYS A 187 -11.63 11.84 -0.71
N ILE A 188 -12.18 12.36 0.38
CA ILE A 188 -12.51 11.61 1.60
C ILE A 188 -13.97 11.91 1.93
N ASP A 189 -14.85 10.91 1.83
CA ASP A 189 -16.27 11.00 2.16
C ASP A 189 -16.53 10.13 3.40
N LEU A 190 -16.83 10.77 4.52
CA LEU A 190 -17.01 10.10 5.83
C LEU A 190 -18.44 9.64 6.09
N SER A 191 -19.31 9.68 5.07
CA SER A 191 -20.70 9.31 5.14
C SER A 191 -21.17 8.48 3.93
N ALA A 192 -20.24 7.76 3.32
CA ALA A 192 -20.50 6.92 2.17
C ALA A 192 -21.55 5.83 2.49
N THR A 193 -22.33 5.45 1.49
CA THR A 193 -23.31 4.36 1.60
C THR A 193 -23.04 3.29 0.57
N TYR A 194 -23.17 2.03 0.95
CA TYR A 194 -22.87 0.90 0.11
C TYR A 194 -24.08 -0.01 -0.06
N LYS A 195 -24.14 -0.70 -1.20
CA LYS A 195 -25.11 -1.78 -1.44
C LYS A 195 -24.74 -2.98 -0.56
N ASN A 196 -25.72 -3.86 -0.31
CA ASN A 196 -25.52 -5.02 0.56
C ASN A 196 -24.40 -5.96 0.07
N ASP A 197 -24.22 -6.09 -1.23
CA ASP A 197 -23.25 -6.98 -1.89
C ASP A 197 -21.90 -6.32 -2.22
N TYR A 198 -21.71 -5.05 -1.81
CA TYR A 198 -20.51 -4.28 -2.17
C TYR A 198 -19.19 -4.91 -1.69
N PHE A 199 -19.24 -5.59 -0.54
CA PHE A 199 -18.10 -6.28 0.07
C PHE A 199 -18.15 -7.80 -0.13
N ASP A 200 -18.99 -8.30 -1.03
CA ASP A 200 -19.08 -9.74 -1.31
C ASP A 200 -18.01 -10.17 -2.32
N LEU A 201 -17.34 -11.29 -2.03
CA LEU A 201 -16.31 -11.85 -2.91
C LEU A 201 -16.84 -12.08 -4.33
N ASN A 202 -17.98 -12.77 -4.45
CA ASN A 202 -18.55 -13.10 -5.76
C ASN A 202 -18.96 -11.87 -6.57
N ALA A 203 -19.44 -10.81 -5.90
CA ALA A 203 -19.83 -9.58 -6.58
C ALA A 203 -18.62 -8.86 -7.17
N ASN A 204 -17.48 -8.91 -6.47
CA ASN A 204 -16.24 -8.26 -6.89
C ASN A 204 -15.47 -9.05 -7.96
N MET A 205 -15.64 -10.38 -8.03
CA MET A 205 -15.04 -11.20 -9.10
C MET A 205 -15.82 -11.17 -10.41
N LYS A 206 -17.15 -10.98 -10.38
CA LYS A 206 -18.03 -11.05 -11.58
C LYS A 206 -17.91 -9.84 -12.51
N ASN A 207 -17.36 -8.75 -12.09
CA ASN A 207 -17.36 -7.48 -12.85
C ASN A 207 -16.15 -7.31 -13.77
N ALA A 208 -15.26 -8.30 -13.86
CA ALA A 208 -14.07 -8.19 -14.68
C ALA A 208 -14.31 -8.74 -16.09
N GLU A 209 -13.83 -7.99 -17.08
CA GLU A 209 -13.61 -8.54 -18.42
C GLU A 209 -12.40 -9.48 -18.32
N THR A 210 -12.66 -10.78 -18.38
CA THR A 210 -11.62 -11.81 -18.31
C THR A 210 -10.76 -11.71 -19.56
N THR A 211 -9.51 -11.30 -19.39
CA THR A 211 -8.54 -11.36 -20.47
C THR A 211 -7.95 -12.76 -20.49
N THR A 212 -8.50 -13.64 -21.31
CA THR A 212 -8.01 -15.00 -21.49
C THR A 212 -6.67 -14.96 -22.23
N THR A 213 -5.57 -15.02 -21.52
CA THR A 213 -4.27 -15.35 -22.09
C THR A 213 -3.44 -16.08 -21.04
N SER A 214 -3.34 -17.43 -21.19
CA SER A 214 -2.16 -18.11 -20.68
C SER A 214 -0.97 -17.55 -21.47
N LYS A 215 -0.11 -16.78 -20.84
CA LYS A 215 1.15 -16.35 -21.46
C LYS A 215 2.15 -17.47 -21.27
N GLU A 216 2.79 -17.87 -22.37
CA GLU A 216 4.06 -18.60 -22.28
C GLU A 216 5.09 -17.67 -21.61
N ILE A 217 6.04 -18.23 -20.89
CA ILE A 217 7.17 -17.47 -20.34
C ILE A 217 8.12 -17.22 -21.52
N GLU A 218 7.97 -16.05 -22.17
CA GLU A 218 8.81 -15.69 -23.33
C GLU A 218 10.29 -15.58 -22.95
N ASP A 219 10.55 -14.96 -21.76
CA ASP A 219 11.89 -14.77 -21.22
C ASP A 219 11.90 -15.03 -19.71
N VAL A 220 12.93 -15.71 -19.24
CA VAL A 220 13.17 -15.94 -17.81
C VAL A 220 13.56 -14.62 -17.12
N ILE A 221 12.89 -14.26 -16.06
CA ILE A 221 13.16 -13.02 -15.31
C ILE A 221 14.07 -13.31 -14.13
N TYR A 222 15.28 -12.85 -14.20
CA TYR A 222 16.24 -12.97 -13.10
C TYR A 222 16.08 -11.81 -12.11
N PRO A 223 16.26 -12.05 -10.79
CA PRO A 223 16.29 -10.99 -9.83
C PRO A 223 17.49 -10.07 -10.10
N MET A 224 17.27 -8.77 -10.13
CA MET A 224 18.35 -7.77 -10.28
C MET A 224 19.14 -7.57 -8.99
N HIS A 225 18.54 -7.91 -7.85
CA HIS A 225 19.22 -7.93 -6.55
C HIS A 225 19.50 -9.37 -6.14
N VAL A 226 20.77 -9.73 -6.08
CA VAL A 226 21.27 -11.01 -5.56
C VAL A 226 22.19 -10.72 -4.39
N PRO A 227 21.99 -11.31 -3.21
CA PRO A 227 22.86 -11.09 -2.06
C PRO A 227 24.33 -11.43 -2.35
N ALA A 228 25.25 -10.76 -1.65
CA ALA A 228 26.69 -10.97 -1.83
C ALA A 228 27.06 -12.46 -1.67
N ASN A 229 28.03 -12.92 -2.46
CA ASN A 229 28.53 -14.31 -2.46
C ASN A 229 27.45 -15.35 -2.75
N THR A 230 26.39 -14.95 -3.48
CA THR A 230 25.32 -15.82 -3.95
C THR A 230 25.27 -15.79 -5.47
N TYR A 231 25.04 -16.92 -6.11
CA TYR A 231 25.08 -17.07 -7.56
C TYR A 231 24.04 -18.08 -8.05
N LEU A 232 23.59 -17.93 -9.30
CA LEU A 232 22.70 -18.89 -9.94
C LEU A 232 23.43 -20.24 -10.11
N LYS A 233 22.91 -21.28 -9.48
CA LYS A 233 23.46 -22.65 -9.52
C LYS A 233 22.83 -23.46 -10.65
N SER A 234 21.50 -23.41 -10.80
CA SER A 234 20.77 -24.10 -11.85
C SER A 234 19.53 -23.34 -12.27
N GLN A 235 19.12 -23.61 -13.51
CA GLN A 235 17.83 -23.25 -14.07
C GLN A 235 17.22 -24.52 -14.65
N ASP A 236 16.05 -24.88 -14.16
CA ASP A 236 15.34 -26.07 -14.59
C ASP A 236 13.97 -25.67 -15.14
N THR A 237 13.58 -26.19 -16.31
CA THR A 237 12.27 -25.94 -16.91
C THR A 237 11.44 -27.21 -16.87
N ILE A 238 10.20 -27.10 -16.38
CA ILE A 238 9.21 -28.16 -16.29
C ILE A 238 8.01 -27.79 -17.15
N ASN A 239 7.74 -28.57 -18.19
CA ASN A 239 6.54 -28.43 -18.99
C ASN A 239 5.34 -28.97 -18.20
N LEU A 240 4.29 -28.17 -18.09
CA LEU A 240 3.00 -28.52 -17.49
C LEU A 240 1.98 -28.73 -18.62
N ASP A 241 0.83 -29.32 -18.28
CA ASP A 241 -0.25 -29.54 -19.28
C ASP A 241 -0.83 -28.22 -19.80
N ASP A 242 -0.74 -27.16 -19.01
CA ASP A 242 -1.34 -25.84 -19.25
C ASP A 242 -0.33 -24.68 -19.20
N GLY A 243 0.95 -24.97 -19.43
CA GLY A 243 2.02 -23.97 -19.45
C GLY A 243 3.37 -24.52 -19.05
N GLU A 244 4.20 -23.67 -18.44
CA GLU A 244 5.53 -24.05 -18.00
C GLU A 244 5.87 -23.49 -16.62
N ARG A 245 6.83 -24.13 -15.97
CA ARG A 245 7.41 -23.70 -14.70
C ARG A 245 8.91 -23.66 -14.82
N ILE A 246 9.50 -22.55 -14.45
CA ILE A 246 10.96 -22.36 -14.41
C ILE A 246 11.38 -22.27 -12.94
N ILE A 247 12.42 -23.01 -12.59
CA ILE A 247 12.99 -23.03 -11.24
C ILE A 247 14.41 -22.50 -11.32
N LEU A 248 14.66 -21.36 -10.67
CA LEU A 248 15.97 -20.75 -10.53
C LEU A 248 16.50 -21.05 -9.13
N THR A 249 17.54 -21.86 -9.02
CA THR A 249 18.18 -22.18 -7.76
C THR A 249 19.44 -21.37 -7.58
N PHE A 250 19.50 -20.55 -6.55
CA PHE A 250 20.67 -19.78 -6.15
C PHE A 250 21.39 -20.46 -4.99
N ALA A 251 22.71 -20.49 -5.05
CA ALA A 251 23.58 -21.09 -4.05
C ALA A 251 24.65 -20.10 -3.61
N GLY A 252 25.31 -20.38 -2.47
CA GLY A 252 26.32 -19.53 -1.88
C GLY A 252 26.06 -19.30 -0.40
N GLU A 253 26.40 -18.13 0.11
CA GLU A 253 26.21 -17.80 1.53
C GLU A 253 24.74 -17.54 1.86
N SER A 254 23.94 -17.08 0.91
CA SER A 254 22.54 -16.70 1.07
C SER A 254 21.65 -17.41 0.04
N PRO A 255 21.50 -18.75 0.10
CA PRO A 255 20.78 -19.53 -0.89
C PRO A 255 19.27 -19.20 -0.87
N PHE A 256 18.68 -19.18 -2.06
CA PHE A 256 17.25 -19.02 -2.27
C PHE A 256 16.81 -19.65 -3.59
N THR A 257 15.51 -19.84 -3.76
CA THR A 257 14.92 -20.36 -4.99
C THR A 257 13.82 -19.40 -5.47
N ILE A 258 13.78 -19.18 -6.77
CA ILE A 258 12.67 -18.51 -7.44
C ILE A 258 11.97 -19.51 -8.34
N ILE A 259 10.66 -19.52 -8.29
CA ILE A 259 9.80 -20.27 -9.22
C ILE A 259 9.01 -19.24 -10.01
N GLU A 260 9.07 -19.35 -11.33
CA GLU A 260 8.22 -18.63 -12.28
C GLU A 260 7.27 -19.64 -12.91
N GLN A 261 5.97 -19.34 -12.94
CA GLN A 261 4.97 -20.23 -13.52
C GLN A 261 3.95 -19.44 -14.30
N THR A 262 3.56 -19.95 -15.47
CA THR A 262 2.43 -19.38 -16.21
C THR A 262 1.14 -19.45 -15.40
N VAL A 263 0.37 -18.35 -15.41
CA VAL A 263 -0.94 -18.33 -14.77
C VAL A 263 -1.98 -18.86 -15.74
N THR A 264 -2.64 -19.95 -15.36
CA THR A 264 -3.80 -20.46 -16.08
C THR A 264 -5.05 -19.68 -15.69
N VAL A 265 -5.76 -19.18 -16.70
CA VAL A 265 -7.05 -18.50 -16.51
C VAL A 265 -8.17 -19.49 -16.81
N THR A 266 -9.04 -19.73 -15.83
CA THR A 266 -10.21 -20.62 -15.94
C THR A 266 -11.49 -19.81 -16.06
N ASP A 267 -12.57 -20.41 -16.60
CA ASP A 267 -13.88 -19.75 -16.74
C ASP A 267 -14.51 -19.39 -15.39
N ASP A 268 -14.31 -20.24 -14.37
CA ASP A 268 -14.71 -19.96 -12.99
C ASP A 268 -13.51 -19.43 -12.21
N TYR A 269 -13.75 -18.52 -11.26
CA TYR A 269 -12.65 -18.03 -10.45
C TYR A 269 -12.11 -19.12 -9.51
N GLU A 270 -10.80 -19.17 -9.41
CA GLU A 270 -10.08 -20.09 -8.55
C GLU A 270 -9.70 -19.38 -7.24
N MET A 271 -9.95 -20.04 -6.10
CA MET A 271 -9.58 -19.53 -4.80
C MET A 271 -8.48 -20.38 -4.18
N THR A 272 -7.34 -19.75 -3.93
CA THR A 272 -6.19 -20.38 -3.26
C THR A 272 -6.04 -19.82 -1.86
N THR A 273 -5.87 -20.68 -0.86
CA THR A 273 -5.53 -20.23 0.51
C THR A 273 -4.03 -20.01 0.59
N VAL A 274 -3.65 -18.82 1.06
CA VAL A 274 -2.25 -18.42 1.24
C VAL A 274 -1.98 -18.00 2.68
N TYR A 275 -0.72 -18.16 3.09
CA TYR A 275 -0.25 -17.72 4.39
C TYR A 275 0.43 -16.36 4.28
N GLY A 276 0.57 -15.65 5.40
CA GLY A 276 1.19 -14.33 5.45
C GLY A 276 0.18 -13.21 5.22
N ASP A 277 0.71 -12.03 4.94
CA ASP A 277 -0.06 -10.81 4.79
C ASP A 277 -0.06 -10.32 3.34
N PRO A 278 -1.15 -9.68 2.89
CA PRO A 278 -1.12 -8.94 1.63
C PRO A 278 -0.19 -7.74 1.79
N GLU A 279 0.85 -7.72 0.98
CA GLU A 279 1.87 -6.66 0.99
C GLU A 279 1.97 -6.01 -0.38
N LEU A 280 2.04 -4.69 -0.38
CA LEU A 280 2.25 -3.92 -1.59
C LEU A 280 3.74 -4.03 -1.97
N LEU A 281 4.02 -4.72 -3.04
CA LEU A 281 5.36 -4.85 -3.61
C LEU A 281 5.73 -3.60 -4.43
N VAL A 282 6.12 -3.76 -5.65
CA VAL A 282 6.48 -2.63 -6.52
C VAL A 282 5.31 -2.32 -7.47
N ASP A 283 4.97 -3.26 -8.31
CA ASP A 283 3.95 -3.15 -9.36
C ASP A 283 2.73 -4.06 -9.13
N THR A 284 2.68 -4.75 -7.98
CA THR A 284 1.65 -5.73 -7.64
C THR A 284 1.53 -5.89 -6.12
N ILE A 285 0.48 -6.59 -5.68
CA ILE A 285 0.32 -7.04 -4.31
C ILE A 285 0.65 -8.53 -4.26
N GLY A 286 1.46 -8.91 -3.28
CA GLY A 286 1.84 -10.29 -3.04
C GLY A 286 1.52 -10.76 -1.63
N SER A 287 1.78 -12.04 -1.40
CA SER A 287 1.75 -12.67 -0.08
C SER A 287 3.18 -12.74 0.47
N VAL A 288 3.38 -12.26 1.68
CA VAL A 288 4.67 -12.25 2.35
C VAL A 288 4.60 -13.03 3.65
N THR A 289 5.48 -14.00 3.80
CA THR A 289 5.70 -14.78 5.03
C THR A 289 7.10 -14.54 5.57
N THR A 290 7.48 -15.22 6.63
CA THR A 290 8.85 -15.14 7.17
C THR A 290 9.92 -15.66 6.23
N ASN A 291 9.58 -16.55 5.29
CA ASN A 291 10.54 -17.26 4.44
C ASN A 291 10.11 -17.40 2.97
N SER A 292 8.99 -16.80 2.59
CA SER A 292 8.54 -16.80 1.19
C SER A 292 7.83 -15.50 0.81
N VAL A 293 7.92 -15.17 -0.48
CA VAL A 293 7.16 -14.10 -1.12
C VAL A 293 6.54 -14.67 -2.39
N SER A 294 5.24 -14.51 -2.57
CA SER A 294 4.54 -14.92 -3.79
C SER A 294 3.69 -13.77 -4.35
N PHE A 295 3.66 -13.63 -5.66
CA PHE A 295 2.90 -12.59 -6.35
C PHE A 295 2.65 -12.95 -7.81
N ILE A 296 1.69 -12.28 -8.43
CA ILE A 296 1.46 -12.37 -9.87
C ILE A 296 1.81 -11.01 -10.49
N SER A 297 2.63 -11.04 -11.52
CA SER A 297 2.93 -9.88 -12.35
C SER A 297 2.94 -10.29 -13.83
N ASN A 298 2.28 -9.49 -14.67
CA ASN A 298 2.19 -9.72 -16.12
C ASN A 298 1.75 -11.13 -16.57
N GLY A 299 0.90 -11.80 -15.78
CA GLY A 299 0.39 -13.14 -16.08
C GLY A 299 1.36 -14.27 -15.75
N ILE A 300 2.42 -13.98 -15.00
CA ILE A 300 3.35 -14.95 -14.44
C ILE A 300 3.23 -14.92 -12.91
N GLU A 301 3.11 -16.08 -12.30
CA GLU A 301 3.19 -16.24 -10.85
C GLU A 301 4.64 -16.48 -10.44
N TYR A 302 5.10 -15.70 -9.49
CA TYR A 302 6.44 -15.78 -8.90
C TYR A 302 6.35 -16.26 -7.47
N TYR A 303 7.24 -17.16 -7.10
CA TYR A 303 7.40 -17.65 -5.75
C TYR A 303 8.88 -17.65 -5.38
N ALA A 304 9.28 -16.74 -4.48
CA ALA A 304 10.63 -16.70 -3.93
C ALA A 304 10.64 -17.31 -2.54
N VAL A 305 11.58 -18.21 -2.26
CA VAL A 305 11.68 -18.90 -0.96
C VAL A 305 13.13 -19.05 -0.52
N SER A 306 13.37 -18.90 0.78
CA SER A 306 14.67 -19.14 1.42
C SER A 306 14.49 -19.62 2.86
N GLU A 307 15.38 -20.48 3.30
CA GLU A 307 15.52 -20.87 4.72
C GLU A 307 16.61 -20.05 5.44
N VAL A 308 17.37 -19.22 4.71
CA VAL A 308 18.53 -18.50 5.20
C VAL A 308 18.33 -16.98 5.19
N LEU A 309 17.75 -16.47 4.11
CA LEU A 309 17.43 -15.04 4.00
C LEU A 309 16.36 -14.69 5.02
N ASP A 310 16.54 -13.58 5.72
CA ASP A 310 15.46 -12.99 6.48
C ASP A 310 14.37 -12.41 5.55
N GLN A 311 13.23 -12.07 6.13
CA GLN A 311 12.08 -11.60 5.39
C GLN A 311 12.36 -10.34 4.55
N ASN A 312 13.13 -9.37 5.10
CA ASN A 312 13.47 -8.14 4.38
C ASN A 312 14.40 -8.42 3.20
N GLN A 313 15.40 -9.28 3.39
CA GLN A 313 16.34 -9.67 2.33
C GLN A 313 15.60 -10.40 1.21
N LEU A 314 14.69 -11.31 1.55
CA LEU A 314 13.90 -12.04 0.56
C LEU A 314 12.91 -11.11 -0.17
N LEU A 315 12.35 -10.15 0.53
CA LEU A 315 11.48 -9.12 -0.05
C LEU A 315 12.25 -8.23 -1.06
N GLU A 316 13.49 -7.85 -0.76
CA GLU A 316 14.33 -7.10 -1.71
C GLU A 316 14.66 -7.92 -2.97
N VAL A 317 14.94 -9.22 -2.81
CA VAL A 317 15.09 -10.15 -3.96
C VAL A 317 13.81 -10.18 -4.78
N ALA A 318 12.65 -10.40 -4.15
CA ALA A 318 11.36 -10.48 -4.83
C ALA A 318 10.99 -9.18 -5.56
N LYS A 319 11.19 -8.03 -4.93
CA LYS A 319 10.95 -6.71 -5.53
C LYS A 319 11.85 -6.42 -6.72
N SER A 320 12.99 -7.09 -6.83
CA SER A 320 13.92 -6.94 -7.94
C SER A 320 13.59 -7.81 -9.16
N ILE A 321 12.57 -8.67 -9.07
CA ILE A 321 12.02 -9.46 -10.19
C ILE A 321 11.03 -8.59 -11.02
N SER A 322 11.04 -7.30 -10.92
CA SER A 322 10.15 -6.46 -11.70
C SER A 322 10.48 -6.54 -13.18
N VAL A 323 9.49 -6.86 -13.99
CA VAL A 323 9.60 -6.74 -15.44
C VAL A 323 9.81 -5.27 -15.75
N LEU A 324 11.00 -4.91 -16.24
CA LEU A 324 11.24 -3.59 -16.76
C LEU A 324 10.15 -3.27 -17.79
N PRO A 325 9.43 -2.15 -17.69
CA PRO A 325 8.56 -1.74 -18.76
C PRO A 325 9.45 -1.63 -20.00
N VAL A 326 9.15 -2.43 -21.03
CA VAL A 326 9.84 -2.32 -22.31
C VAL A 326 9.49 -0.96 -22.87
N GLY A 327 10.31 0.03 -22.51
CA GLY A 327 10.23 1.37 -23.05
C GLY A 327 10.47 1.32 -24.55
N LYS A 328 9.47 1.66 -25.34
CA LYS A 328 9.64 2.06 -26.73
C LYS A 328 9.87 3.55 -26.82
#